data_d0b43a83bde9621e039590f112b8c28a
#
_entry.id   d0b43a83bde9621e039590f112b8c28a
#
_cell.length_a   1.000
_cell.length_b   1.000
_cell.length_c   1.000
_cell.angle_alpha   90.00
_cell.angle_beta   90.00
_cell.angle_gamma   90.00
#
_symmetry.space_group_name_H-M   'P 1'
#
loop_
_entity.id
_entity.type
_entity.pdbx_description
1 polymer ?
#
loop_
_entity_poly.entity_id
_entity_poly.type
_entity_poly.pdbx_seq_one_letter_code
_entity_poly.pdbx_strand_id
1 'polypeptide(L)'
;QRQMCIRDSSILRMYWDDEKEPSVECPVGDFFASAFNEYAQLSSLAVCVNPGSAFNCYWKMPFRKKARITLENINNAEEMRLYYQINYTLTEVPEDEGYFHAQFRRSNPTQGSSHTLVDGIKGKGQYVGTYLAWRVNDNCWWGEGEIKFYMDGDKEYPTICGTGTEDYFCGSYNFENQKTHQYQEFTTPYAGMHQVIRPDDTNYTDTAFGLYRWHILDPVRFEKDLKVTIQDLGWRHDGRYNNQKSDISSTTFWYQAEPHAKFPALPSKDDLEIPRW
;
A
#
# COMPACT_ATOMS: atom_id res chain seq x y z
N GLN A 1 12.72 -21.14 -5.94
CA GLN A 1 12.88 -20.16 -7.04
C GLN A 1 11.59 -19.87 -7.81
N ARG A 2 10.57 -20.75 -7.81
CA ARG A 2 9.33 -20.57 -8.61
C ARG A 2 8.21 -19.77 -7.94
N GLN A 3 8.30 -19.45 -6.65
CA GLN A 3 7.28 -18.64 -5.95
C GLN A 3 7.47 -17.12 -6.12
N MET A 4 8.57 -16.68 -6.69
CA MET A 4 8.88 -15.25 -6.84
C MET A 4 8.03 -14.55 -7.92
N CYS A 5 7.52 -15.28 -8.89
CA CYS A 5 6.74 -14.70 -10.00
C CYS A 5 5.28 -14.33 -9.66
N ILE A 6 4.74 -14.73 -8.49
CA ILE A 6 3.33 -14.48 -8.16
C ILE A 6 3.10 -13.03 -7.70
N ARG A 7 4.10 -12.39 -7.07
CA ARG A 7 3.92 -11.11 -6.39
C ARG A 7 3.71 -9.93 -7.34
N ASP A 8 4.57 -9.81 -8.33
CA ASP A 8 4.60 -8.72 -9.31
C ASP A 8 3.93 -9.08 -10.66
N SER A 9 3.76 -10.37 -10.94
CA SER A 9 3.20 -10.86 -12.19
C SER A 9 1.76 -11.37 -12.10
N SER A 10 1.09 -11.14 -10.98
CA SER A 10 -0.31 -11.53 -10.79
C SER A 10 -1.15 -10.38 -10.31
N ILE A 11 -2.24 -10.09 -11.01
CA ILE A 11 -3.17 -9.02 -10.66
C ILE A 11 -4.42 -9.60 -10.02
N LEU A 12 -4.68 -9.15 -8.81
CA LEU A 12 -5.91 -9.44 -8.06
C LEU A 12 -6.97 -8.40 -8.37
N ARG A 13 -8.17 -8.86 -8.77
CA ARG A 13 -9.33 -7.98 -8.90
C ARG A 13 -10.52 -8.54 -8.15
N MET A 14 -11.29 -7.67 -7.52
CA MET A 14 -12.54 -8.00 -6.85
C MET A 14 -13.65 -7.07 -7.31
N TYR A 15 -14.84 -7.64 -7.49
CA TYR A 15 -16.02 -6.95 -7.99
C TYR A 15 -17.21 -7.27 -7.11
N TRP A 16 -17.98 -6.25 -6.74
CA TRP A 16 -19.16 -6.38 -5.90
C TRP A 16 -20.44 -6.15 -6.70
N ASP A 17 -21.46 -6.93 -6.43
CA ASP A 17 -22.85 -6.69 -6.83
C ASP A 17 -23.07 -6.28 -8.29
N ASP A 18 -22.51 -6.99 -9.26
CA ASP A 18 -22.66 -6.75 -10.69
C ASP A 18 -21.88 -5.55 -11.25
N GLU A 19 -21.02 -4.92 -10.47
CA GLU A 19 -20.13 -3.87 -10.95
C GLU A 19 -19.23 -4.39 -12.09
N LYS A 20 -19.01 -3.54 -13.10
CA LYS A 20 -18.17 -3.85 -14.25
C LYS A 20 -16.71 -3.50 -14.00
N GLU A 21 -16.48 -2.38 -13.34
CA GLU A 21 -15.14 -1.94 -12.93
C GLU A 21 -14.77 -2.60 -11.59
N PRO A 22 -13.52 -2.97 -11.38
CA PRO A 22 -13.11 -3.60 -10.13
C PRO A 22 -13.07 -2.61 -8.97
N SER A 23 -13.56 -3.01 -7.81
CA SER A 23 -13.40 -2.28 -6.55
C SER A 23 -12.03 -2.54 -5.89
N VAL A 24 -11.39 -3.63 -6.26
CA VAL A 24 -9.99 -3.96 -5.90
C VAL A 24 -9.24 -4.25 -7.17
N GLU A 25 -8.12 -3.55 -7.40
CA GLU A 25 -7.21 -3.83 -8.51
C GLU A 25 -5.77 -3.52 -8.09
N CYS A 26 -4.98 -4.57 -7.91
CA CYS A 26 -3.57 -4.44 -7.52
C CYS A 26 -2.77 -5.73 -7.77
N PRO A 27 -1.43 -5.65 -7.84
CA PRO A 27 -0.58 -6.82 -7.77
C PRO A 27 -0.82 -7.58 -6.46
N VAL A 28 -0.75 -8.91 -6.52
CA VAL A 28 -1.01 -9.76 -5.35
C VAL A 28 -0.04 -9.45 -4.20
N GLY A 29 1.24 -9.24 -4.51
CA GLY A 29 2.22 -8.90 -3.49
C GLY A 29 1.87 -7.62 -2.75
N ASP A 30 1.50 -6.59 -3.48
CA ASP A 30 1.15 -5.28 -2.90
C ASP A 30 -0.14 -5.35 -2.07
N PHE A 31 -1.13 -6.15 -2.49
CA PHE A 31 -2.34 -6.36 -1.70
C PHE A 31 -2.06 -6.99 -0.34
N PHE A 32 -1.11 -7.92 -0.28
CA PHE A 32 -0.73 -8.60 0.95
C PHE A 32 0.50 -7.98 1.64
N ALA A 33 0.80 -6.71 1.33
CA ALA A 33 1.94 -5.98 1.90
C ALA A 33 3.29 -6.73 1.74
N SER A 34 3.53 -7.30 0.56
CA SER A 34 4.70 -8.12 0.23
C SER A 34 5.13 -7.88 -1.22
N ALA A 35 5.34 -6.60 -1.58
CA ALA A 35 5.68 -6.18 -2.94
C ALA A 35 7.04 -6.70 -3.42
N PHE A 36 8.05 -6.65 -2.56
CA PHE A 36 9.38 -7.12 -2.92
C PHE A 36 9.44 -8.64 -3.06
N ASN A 37 10.30 -9.14 -3.95
CA ASN A 37 10.43 -10.56 -4.26
C ASN A 37 11.12 -11.39 -3.15
N GLU A 38 11.24 -10.84 -1.96
CA GLU A 38 11.79 -11.50 -0.78
C GLU A 38 10.71 -11.74 0.28
N TYR A 39 10.84 -12.85 0.99
CA TYR A 39 9.95 -13.13 2.11
C TYR A 39 10.28 -12.24 3.29
N ALA A 40 9.26 -11.59 3.82
CA ALA A 40 9.29 -10.97 5.13
C ALA A 40 8.02 -11.36 5.90
N GLN A 41 8.18 -11.72 7.16
CA GLN A 41 7.04 -12.03 8.02
C GLN A 41 6.30 -10.74 8.37
N LEU A 42 4.97 -10.77 8.22
CA LEU A 42 4.09 -9.70 8.66
C LEU A 42 3.01 -10.28 9.57
N SER A 43 2.88 -9.73 10.77
CA SER A 43 1.86 -10.10 11.75
C SER A 43 1.04 -8.87 12.10
N SER A 44 -0.17 -8.77 11.54
CA SER A 44 -1.09 -7.68 11.82
C SER A 44 -2.54 -8.14 11.85
N LEU A 45 -3.47 -7.26 12.21
CA LEU A 45 -4.89 -7.62 12.25
C LEU A 45 -5.53 -7.79 10.86
N ALA A 46 -5.10 -6.99 9.89
CA ALA A 46 -5.73 -6.98 8.57
C ALA A 46 -5.06 -7.92 7.58
N VAL A 47 -3.73 -8.02 7.64
CA VAL A 47 -2.91 -8.82 6.71
C VAL A 47 -1.84 -9.57 7.49
N CYS A 48 -1.63 -10.82 7.15
CA CYS A 48 -0.53 -11.62 7.67
C CYS A 48 0.21 -12.31 6.51
N VAL A 49 1.53 -12.31 6.60
CA VAL A 49 2.41 -13.06 5.70
C VAL A 49 3.22 -14.04 6.55
N ASN A 50 2.95 -15.33 6.38
CA ASN A 50 3.54 -16.40 7.17
C ASN A 50 4.61 -17.16 6.36
N PRO A 51 5.41 -18.04 6.99
CA PRO A 51 6.45 -18.79 6.30
C PRO A 51 5.98 -19.47 5.01
N GLY A 52 6.83 -19.42 3.98
CA GLY A 52 6.50 -19.91 2.65
C GLY A 52 5.64 -18.94 1.83
N SER A 53 5.54 -17.68 2.24
CA SER A 53 4.70 -16.65 1.61
C SER A 53 3.21 -17.02 1.63
N ALA A 54 2.74 -17.55 2.75
CA ALA A 54 1.33 -17.79 2.97
C ALA A 54 0.63 -16.45 3.25
N PHE A 55 -0.06 -15.93 2.25
CA PHE A 55 -0.77 -14.65 2.30
C PHE A 55 -2.14 -14.80 2.94
N ASN A 56 -2.45 -13.98 3.92
CA ASN A 56 -3.73 -13.99 4.62
C ASN A 56 -4.29 -12.57 4.72
N CYS A 57 -5.59 -12.42 4.55
CA CYS A 57 -6.31 -11.15 4.63
C CYS A 57 -7.58 -11.33 5.46
N TYR A 58 -7.82 -10.38 6.35
CA TYR A 58 -8.95 -10.37 7.28
C TYR A 58 -9.84 -9.13 7.12
N TRP A 59 -9.67 -8.36 6.04
CA TRP A 59 -10.60 -7.27 5.72
C TRP A 59 -12.00 -7.80 5.55
N LYS A 60 -12.99 -7.14 6.14
CA LYS A 60 -14.39 -7.40 5.81
C LYS A 60 -14.65 -6.98 4.37
N MET A 61 -15.38 -7.80 3.63
CA MET A 61 -15.71 -7.53 2.22
C MET A 61 -17.22 -7.72 2.02
N PRO A 62 -18.05 -6.74 2.43
CA PRO A 62 -19.50 -6.82 2.29
C PRO A 62 -19.92 -6.86 0.82
N PHE A 63 -20.92 -7.69 0.52
CA PHE A 63 -21.61 -7.69 -0.78
C PHE A 63 -23.09 -8.08 -0.57
N ARG A 64 -23.99 -7.55 -1.39
CA ARG A 64 -25.43 -7.74 -1.20
C ARG A 64 -26.04 -8.78 -2.13
N LYS A 65 -25.42 -9.01 -3.30
CA LYS A 65 -25.90 -9.96 -4.31
C LYS A 65 -24.86 -11.03 -4.61
N LYS A 66 -23.67 -10.60 -5.03
CA LYS A 66 -22.56 -11.50 -5.36
C LYS A 66 -21.20 -10.85 -5.21
N ALA A 67 -20.19 -11.66 -5.02
CA ALA A 67 -18.78 -11.29 -5.10
C ALA A 67 -18.12 -12.06 -6.26
N ARG A 68 -17.25 -11.41 -7.00
CA ARG A 68 -16.40 -12.03 -8.00
C ARG A 68 -14.95 -11.63 -7.74
N ILE A 69 -14.10 -12.63 -7.58
CA ILE A 69 -12.66 -12.46 -7.38
C ILE A 69 -11.95 -13.12 -8.55
N THR A 70 -11.04 -12.40 -9.17
CA THR A 70 -10.23 -12.90 -10.28
C THR A 70 -8.76 -12.72 -10.00
N LEU A 71 -7.95 -13.62 -10.54
CA LEU A 71 -6.51 -13.53 -10.54
C LEU A 71 -6.03 -13.68 -11.98
N GLU A 72 -5.33 -12.67 -12.47
CA GLU A 72 -4.71 -12.66 -13.79
C GLU A 72 -3.22 -12.91 -13.66
N ASN A 73 -2.68 -13.85 -14.43
CA ASN A 73 -1.25 -14.02 -14.61
C ASN A 73 -0.80 -13.19 -15.81
N ILE A 74 -0.09 -12.11 -15.59
CA ILE A 74 0.46 -11.25 -16.66
C ILE A 74 1.82 -11.75 -17.18
N ASN A 75 2.37 -12.81 -16.59
CA ASN A 75 3.56 -13.49 -17.12
C ASN A 75 3.17 -14.68 -17.99
N ASN A 76 3.04 -14.43 -19.28
CA ASN A 76 2.62 -15.45 -20.26
C ASN A 76 3.63 -16.58 -20.49
N ALA A 77 4.84 -16.49 -19.93
CA ALA A 77 5.90 -17.47 -20.13
C ALA A 77 5.89 -18.63 -19.10
N GLU A 78 5.16 -18.47 -17.99
CA GLU A 78 5.16 -19.46 -16.91
C GLU A 78 3.73 -19.76 -16.40
N GLU A 79 3.48 -21.02 -16.08
CA GLU A 79 2.25 -21.41 -15.39
C GLU A 79 2.30 -20.99 -13.92
N MET A 80 1.20 -20.41 -13.47
CA MET A 80 0.98 -20.08 -12.05
C MET A 80 0.11 -21.13 -11.38
N ARG A 81 0.52 -21.63 -10.21
CA ARG A 81 -0.32 -22.48 -9.35
C ARG A 81 -0.76 -21.68 -8.14
N LEU A 82 -2.07 -21.63 -7.92
CA LEU A 82 -2.68 -20.99 -6.78
C LEU A 82 -3.40 -22.01 -5.90
N TYR A 83 -3.09 -21.98 -4.61
CA TYR A 83 -3.90 -22.64 -3.58
C TYR A 83 -4.58 -21.56 -2.76
N TYR A 84 -5.90 -21.60 -2.64
CA TYR A 84 -6.64 -20.55 -1.95
C TYR A 84 -7.79 -21.13 -1.12
N GLN A 85 -8.17 -20.38 -0.11
CA GLN A 85 -9.37 -20.60 0.68
C GLN A 85 -10.01 -19.24 0.96
N ILE A 86 -11.32 -19.14 0.75
CA ILE A 86 -12.12 -17.96 1.04
C ILE A 86 -13.27 -18.38 1.94
N ASN A 87 -13.35 -17.79 3.13
CA ASN A 87 -14.46 -17.99 4.06
C ASN A 87 -15.44 -16.83 3.89
N TYR A 88 -16.73 -17.14 3.84
CA TYR A 88 -17.78 -16.14 3.78
C TYR A 88 -19.01 -16.58 4.57
N THR A 89 -19.85 -15.64 4.93
CA THR A 89 -21.14 -15.86 5.58
C THR A 89 -22.25 -15.28 4.74
N LEU A 90 -23.41 -15.94 4.71
CA LEU A 90 -24.62 -15.40 4.14
C LEU A 90 -25.43 -14.75 5.26
N THR A 91 -25.53 -13.44 5.22
CA THR A 91 -26.24 -12.63 6.22
C THR A 91 -26.79 -11.38 5.56
N GLU A 92 -27.73 -10.72 6.21
CA GLU A 92 -28.13 -9.38 5.79
C GLU A 92 -26.96 -8.41 5.96
N VAL A 93 -26.72 -7.59 4.95
CA VAL A 93 -25.72 -6.53 4.95
C VAL A 93 -26.46 -5.19 5.12
N PRO A 94 -26.17 -4.42 6.17
CA PRO A 94 -26.79 -3.11 6.38
C PRO A 94 -26.64 -2.20 5.15
N GLU A 95 -27.64 -1.35 4.90
CA GLU A 95 -27.64 -0.45 3.73
C GLU A 95 -26.50 0.57 3.77
N ASP A 96 -26.07 0.96 4.97
CA ASP A 96 -24.98 1.91 5.23
C ASP A 96 -23.59 1.26 5.30
N GLU A 97 -23.50 -0.07 5.20
CA GLU A 97 -22.20 -0.76 5.13
C GLU A 97 -21.53 -0.50 3.78
N GLY A 98 -20.34 0.08 3.82
CA GLY A 98 -19.56 0.39 2.60
C GLY A 98 -18.91 -0.85 2.00
N TYR A 99 -18.76 -0.86 0.68
CA TYR A 99 -17.98 -1.87 -0.03
C TYR A 99 -16.48 -1.66 0.14
N PHE A 100 -15.75 -2.75 0.19
CA PHE A 100 -14.30 -2.73 0.31
C PHE A 100 -13.63 -2.40 -1.02
N HIS A 101 -12.63 -1.52 -0.96
CA HIS A 101 -11.83 -1.09 -2.10
C HIS A 101 -10.34 -1.19 -1.81
N ALA A 102 -9.56 -1.48 -2.85
CA ALA A 102 -8.11 -1.36 -2.81
C ALA A 102 -7.56 -0.93 -4.17
N GLN A 103 -6.66 0.06 -4.16
CA GLN A 103 -6.06 0.60 -5.38
C GLN A 103 -4.54 0.63 -5.26
N PHE A 104 -3.89 0.14 -6.31
CA PHE A 104 -2.44 0.22 -6.50
C PHE A 104 -2.05 1.49 -7.26
N ARG A 105 -0.92 2.08 -6.86
CA ARG A 105 -0.21 3.12 -7.63
C ARG A 105 1.29 2.93 -7.52
N ARG A 106 2.02 3.35 -8.57
CA ARG A 106 3.48 3.39 -8.57
C ARG A 106 3.99 4.68 -9.19
N SER A 107 5.05 5.20 -8.63
CA SER A 107 5.87 6.30 -9.17
C SER A 107 7.32 5.82 -9.20
N ASN A 108 7.92 5.76 -10.40
CA ASN A 108 9.31 5.33 -10.57
C ASN A 108 9.97 6.09 -11.73
N PRO A 109 10.82 7.09 -11.46
CA PRO A 109 10.96 7.77 -10.16
C PRO A 109 9.76 8.67 -9.85
N THR A 110 9.63 9.08 -8.58
CA THR A 110 8.64 10.07 -8.17
C THR A 110 8.78 11.35 -8.97
N GLN A 111 7.68 11.83 -9.54
CA GLN A 111 7.59 13.07 -10.28
C GLN A 111 7.15 14.21 -9.37
N GLY A 112 7.88 15.32 -9.39
CA GLY A 112 7.62 16.41 -8.46
C GLY A 112 8.11 16.10 -7.05
N SER A 113 7.29 16.39 -6.03
CA SER A 113 7.63 16.25 -4.61
C SER A 113 6.77 15.23 -3.84
N SER A 114 5.84 14.56 -4.50
CA SER A 114 4.88 13.69 -3.81
C SER A 114 4.44 12.52 -4.66
N HIS A 115 4.25 11.39 -4.01
CA HIS A 115 3.56 10.22 -4.54
C HIS A 115 2.07 10.32 -4.22
N THR A 116 1.21 10.08 -5.22
CA THR A 116 -0.24 10.02 -5.01
C THR A 116 -0.62 8.61 -4.59
N LEU A 117 -1.14 8.47 -3.37
CA LEU A 117 -1.65 7.20 -2.84
C LEU A 117 -3.01 6.86 -3.44
N VAL A 118 -3.93 7.81 -3.39
CA VAL A 118 -5.26 7.72 -4.01
C VAL A 118 -5.76 9.11 -4.38
N ASP A 119 -6.52 9.21 -5.47
CA ASP A 119 -7.13 10.45 -5.91
C ASP A 119 -8.42 10.15 -6.68
N GLY A 120 -9.38 11.07 -6.63
CA GLY A 120 -10.62 11.00 -7.36
C GLY A 120 -11.71 10.16 -6.68
N ILE A 121 -11.55 9.74 -5.43
CA ILE A 121 -12.65 9.12 -4.67
C ILE A 121 -13.76 10.14 -4.50
N LYS A 122 -15.00 9.73 -4.80
CA LYS A 122 -16.22 10.52 -4.66
C LYS A 122 -17.25 9.77 -3.84
N GLY A 123 -17.98 10.50 -3.00
CA GLY A 123 -18.98 9.95 -2.09
C GLY A 123 -18.46 9.78 -0.67
N LYS A 124 -19.28 9.21 0.18
CA LYS A 124 -18.99 8.98 1.59
C LYS A 124 -18.22 7.68 1.80
N GLY A 125 -17.25 7.71 2.70
CA GLY A 125 -16.46 6.52 3.01
C GLY A 125 -15.52 6.68 4.19
N GLN A 126 -14.65 5.68 4.33
CA GLN A 126 -13.60 5.66 5.34
C GLN A 126 -12.34 5.00 4.80
N TYR A 127 -11.21 5.70 4.88
CA TYR A 127 -9.89 5.19 4.57
C TYR A 127 -9.40 4.35 5.75
N VAL A 128 -8.98 3.12 5.46
CA VAL A 128 -8.65 2.14 6.51
C VAL A 128 -7.24 1.58 6.43
N GLY A 129 -6.47 1.91 5.39
CA GLY A 129 -5.12 1.39 5.34
C GLY A 129 -4.25 1.88 4.20
N THR A 130 -2.95 1.80 4.47
CA THR A 130 -1.86 2.07 3.53
C THR A 130 -0.83 0.96 3.64
N TYR A 131 -0.42 0.44 2.50
CA TYR A 131 0.85 -0.27 2.33
C TYR A 131 1.74 0.54 1.38
N LEU A 132 3.02 0.69 1.72
CA LEU A 132 4.04 1.26 0.86
C LEU A 132 5.21 0.31 0.71
N ALA A 133 5.65 0.10 -0.53
CA ALA A 133 6.96 -0.40 -0.86
C ALA A 133 7.79 0.77 -1.40
N TRP A 134 8.82 1.14 -0.67
CA TRP A 134 9.62 2.33 -0.92
C TRP A 134 11.07 1.98 -1.13
N ARG A 135 11.59 2.21 -2.32
CA ARG A 135 13.00 2.05 -2.65
C ARG A 135 13.64 3.43 -2.82
N VAL A 136 14.66 3.69 -2.05
CA VAL A 136 15.36 4.97 -2.02
C VAL A 136 16.44 5.01 -3.11
N ASN A 137 16.40 6.04 -3.94
CA ASN A 137 17.41 6.27 -4.99
C ASN A 137 18.46 7.33 -4.60
N ASP A 138 18.28 7.99 -3.48
CA ASP A 138 19.21 8.99 -2.95
C ASP A 138 19.90 8.48 -1.68
N ASN A 139 21.04 9.08 -1.34
CA ASN A 139 21.68 8.87 -0.05
C ASN A 139 21.10 9.81 1.01
N CYS A 140 21.41 9.57 2.27
CA CYS A 140 20.90 10.24 3.46
C CYS A 140 19.48 9.80 3.86
N TRP A 141 18.98 10.35 4.95
CA TRP A 141 17.66 10.06 5.46
C TRP A 141 16.55 10.45 4.47
N TRP A 142 15.62 9.54 4.25
CA TRP A 142 14.62 9.60 3.19
C TRP A 142 13.20 9.91 3.67
N GLY A 143 12.91 9.79 4.96
CA GLY A 143 11.54 9.67 5.47
C GLY A 143 10.97 10.92 6.15
N GLU A 144 11.30 12.14 5.68
CA GLU A 144 10.74 13.41 6.16
C GLU A 144 9.37 13.74 5.54
N GLY A 145 8.94 12.94 4.57
CA GLY A 145 7.75 13.24 3.77
C GLY A 145 6.44 13.14 4.55
N GLU A 146 5.64 14.19 4.50
CA GLU A 146 4.33 14.26 5.13
C GLU A 146 3.28 13.51 4.31
N ILE A 147 2.45 12.68 4.96
CA ILE A 147 1.20 12.21 4.37
C ILE A 147 0.14 13.29 4.52
N LYS A 148 -0.69 13.47 3.48
CA LYS A 148 -1.74 14.49 3.43
C LYS A 148 -3.05 13.90 2.98
N PHE A 149 -4.11 14.13 3.77
CA PHE A 149 -5.48 13.76 3.42
C PHE A 149 -6.26 15.01 3.08
N TYR A 150 -6.64 15.15 1.82
CA TYR A 150 -7.53 16.17 1.31
C TYR A 150 -8.94 15.58 1.23
N MET A 151 -9.87 16.17 1.95
CA MET A 151 -11.23 15.64 2.14
C MET A 151 -12.27 16.72 1.96
N ASP A 152 -13.45 16.30 1.50
CA ASP A 152 -14.69 17.08 1.56
C ASP A 152 -14.62 18.45 0.89
N GLY A 153 -13.86 18.54 -0.20
CA GLY A 153 -13.69 19.73 -1.00
C GLY A 153 -12.39 20.49 -0.75
N ASP A 154 -11.49 19.95 0.06
CA ASP A 154 -10.13 20.52 0.22
C ASP A 154 -9.42 20.67 -1.11
N LYS A 155 -8.67 21.77 -1.28
CA LYS A 155 -7.94 22.05 -2.52
C LYS A 155 -6.45 22.35 -2.24
N GLU A 156 -6.18 23.41 -1.53
CA GLU A 156 -4.82 23.90 -1.26
C GLU A 156 -4.24 23.29 0.01
N TYR A 157 -5.05 23.21 1.06
CA TYR A 157 -4.63 22.69 2.36
C TYR A 157 -5.39 21.39 2.68
N PRO A 158 -4.69 20.37 3.19
CA PRO A 158 -5.34 19.12 3.60
C PRO A 158 -6.01 19.27 4.96
N THR A 159 -7.09 18.55 5.20
CA THR A 159 -7.70 18.43 6.53
C THR A 159 -6.75 17.72 7.51
N ILE A 160 -5.99 16.73 7.06
CA ILE A 160 -4.97 16.05 7.88
C ILE A 160 -3.62 16.19 7.18
N CYS A 161 -2.63 16.66 7.92
CA CYS A 161 -1.24 16.76 7.50
C CYS A 161 -0.36 16.05 8.54
N GLY A 162 0.42 15.07 8.09
CA GLY A 162 1.41 14.40 8.94
C GLY A 162 2.67 15.24 9.15
N THR A 163 3.64 14.67 9.83
CA THR A 163 4.94 15.30 10.14
C THR A 163 6.11 14.63 9.43
N GLY A 164 6.08 13.31 9.28
CA GLY A 164 7.09 12.54 8.58
C GLY A 164 6.58 11.17 8.17
N THR A 165 7.29 10.50 7.30
CA THR A 165 6.94 9.15 6.84
C THR A 165 7.04 8.16 8.01
N GLU A 166 8.10 8.24 8.81
CA GLU A 166 8.26 7.36 9.97
C GLU A 166 7.17 7.57 11.01
N ASP A 167 6.75 8.82 11.23
CA ASP A 167 5.68 9.16 12.18
C ASP A 167 4.35 8.55 11.74
N TYR A 168 4.04 8.63 10.46
CA TYR A 168 2.84 8.02 9.92
C TYR A 168 2.81 6.51 10.13
N PHE A 169 3.93 5.83 9.94
CA PHE A 169 4.05 4.39 10.15
C PHE A 169 4.37 4.00 11.60
N CYS A 170 4.15 4.93 12.56
CA CYS A 170 4.29 4.72 14.00
C CYS A 170 5.72 4.38 14.45
N GLY A 171 6.70 4.86 13.70
CA GLY A 171 8.10 4.86 14.09
C GLY A 171 8.55 6.23 14.61
N SER A 172 9.82 6.38 14.85
CA SER A 172 10.47 7.63 15.20
C SER A 172 11.98 7.53 15.00
N TYR A 173 12.65 8.68 14.93
CA TYR A 173 14.12 8.73 14.85
C TYR A 173 14.67 7.79 13.75
N ASN A 174 14.24 7.98 12.51
CA ASN A 174 14.69 7.25 11.32
C ASN A 174 14.43 5.74 11.37
N PHE A 175 13.50 5.24 12.19
CA PHE A 175 13.32 3.80 12.47
C PHE A 175 14.58 3.10 12.99
N GLU A 176 15.54 3.84 13.52
CA GLU A 176 16.79 3.28 13.98
C GLU A 176 16.71 2.75 15.43
N ASN A 177 17.35 1.64 15.64
CA ASN A 177 17.71 1.22 17.00
C ASN A 177 18.81 2.16 17.51
N GLN A 178 18.53 2.92 18.55
CA GLN A 178 19.41 3.97 19.10
C GLN A 178 20.74 3.44 19.67
N LYS A 179 20.91 2.12 19.80
CA LYS A 179 22.16 1.48 20.25
C LYS A 179 23.04 0.99 19.10
N THR A 180 22.40 0.50 18.05
CA THR A 180 23.12 -0.12 16.93
C THR A 180 23.25 0.81 15.72
N HIS A 181 22.46 1.89 15.69
CA HIS A 181 22.34 2.81 14.56
C HIS A 181 21.97 2.11 13.24
N GLN A 182 21.20 1.03 13.35
CA GLN A 182 20.70 0.27 12.22
C GLN A 182 19.18 0.34 12.18
N TYR A 183 18.58 0.27 11.00
CA TYR A 183 17.14 0.12 10.86
C TYR A 183 16.66 -1.11 11.62
N GLN A 184 15.53 -0.99 12.30
CA GLN A 184 14.92 -2.08 13.03
C GLN A 184 13.55 -2.41 12.49
N GLU A 185 13.40 -3.60 11.93
CA GLU A 185 12.10 -4.12 11.53
C GLU A 185 11.18 -4.32 12.73
N PHE A 186 9.91 -4.03 12.52
CA PHE A 186 8.87 -4.28 13.54
C PHE A 186 7.52 -4.53 12.89
N THR A 187 6.71 -5.33 13.57
CA THR A 187 5.29 -5.55 13.23
C THR A 187 4.44 -5.38 14.47
N THR A 188 3.33 -4.67 14.32
CA THR A 188 2.30 -4.51 15.34
C THR A 188 0.92 -4.79 14.74
N PRO A 189 -0.15 -4.91 15.53
CA PRO A 189 -1.49 -5.11 14.98
C PRO A 189 -1.92 -4.06 13.95
N TYR A 190 -1.42 -2.83 14.02
CA TYR A 190 -1.91 -1.70 13.23
C TYR A 190 -0.87 -1.06 12.32
N ALA A 191 0.41 -1.14 12.61
CA ALA A 191 1.46 -0.49 11.83
C ALA A 191 2.78 -1.26 11.91
N GLY A 192 3.67 -1.03 10.95
CA GLY A 192 5.00 -1.61 11.00
C GLY A 192 5.85 -1.25 9.80
N MET A 193 7.14 -1.42 9.98
CA MET A 193 8.15 -1.56 8.95
C MET A 193 8.65 -3.00 9.02
N HIS A 194 7.98 -3.90 8.29
CA HIS A 194 8.18 -5.34 8.43
C HIS A 194 9.28 -5.89 7.52
N GLN A 195 9.79 -5.07 6.62
CA GLN A 195 10.83 -5.47 5.68
C GLN A 195 11.77 -4.32 5.42
N VAL A 196 13.06 -4.57 5.58
CA VAL A 196 14.16 -3.66 5.21
C VAL A 196 15.17 -4.43 4.39
N ILE A 197 15.37 -4.04 3.15
CA ILE A 197 16.37 -4.59 2.24
C ILE A 197 17.49 -3.58 2.11
N ARG A 198 18.69 -3.93 2.52
CA ARG A 198 19.88 -3.08 2.53
C ARG A 198 20.95 -3.72 1.65
N PRO A 199 21.22 -3.16 0.48
CA PRO A 199 22.35 -3.62 -0.32
C PRO A 199 23.70 -3.33 0.36
N ASP A 200 23.80 -2.16 1.02
CA ASP A 200 25.06 -1.69 1.63
C ASP A 200 24.91 -1.39 3.13
N ASP A 201 24.26 -0.28 3.50
CA ASP A 201 24.12 0.17 4.90
C ASP A 201 22.95 1.15 5.07
N THR A 202 22.77 1.66 6.30
CA THR A 202 21.75 2.68 6.65
C THR A 202 22.01 3.98 5.90
N ASN A 203 20.94 4.62 5.40
CA ASN A 203 20.96 5.90 4.67
C ASN A 203 21.71 5.86 3.31
N TYR A 204 21.85 4.69 2.72
CA TYR A 204 22.40 4.55 1.37
C TYR A 204 21.28 4.31 0.33
N THR A 205 21.56 4.69 -0.89
CA THR A 205 20.73 4.40 -2.05
C THR A 205 20.46 2.90 -2.18
N ASP A 206 19.41 2.54 -2.90
CA ASP A 206 18.96 1.16 -3.10
C ASP A 206 18.42 0.42 -1.86
N THR A 207 18.40 1.04 -0.69
CA THR A 207 17.67 0.49 0.46
C THR A 207 16.18 0.51 0.19
N ALA A 208 15.50 -0.59 0.50
CA ALA A 208 14.06 -0.70 0.27
C ALA A 208 13.30 -1.08 1.55
N PHE A 209 12.09 -0.56 1.67
CA PHE A 209 11.28 -0.64 2.87
C PHE A 209 9.86 -1.10 2.54
N GLY A 210 9.37 -2.10 3.27
CA GLY A 210 7.96 -2.47 3.30
C GLY A 210 7.30 -1.91 4.57
N LEU A 211 6.33 -0.99 4.38
CA LEU A 211 5.70 -0.25 5.46
C LEU A 211 4.19 -0.42 5.39
N TYR A 212 3.52 -0.58 6.52
CA TYR A 212 2.06 -0.63 6.56
C TYR A 212 1.48 0.13 7.75
N ARG A 213 0.29 0.70 7.55
CA ARG A 213 -0.57 1.22 8.62
C ARG A 213 -2.02 0.91 8.32
N TRP A 214 -2.70 0.33 9.31
CA TRP A 214 -4.12 0.01 9.27
C TRP A 214 -4.88 0.88 10.25
N HIS A 215 -5.77 1.72 9.73
CA HIS A 215 -6.67 2.59 10.49
C HIS A 215 -7.95 1.84 10.88
N ILE A 216 -7.81 0.76 11.66
CA ILE A 216 -8.94 -0.10 12.04
C ILE A 216 -9.77 0.55 13.15
N LEU A 217 -9.10 1.12 14.16
CA LEU A 217 -9.76 1.80 15.28
C LEU A 217 -9.90 3.30 15.05
N ASP A 218 -9.11 3.87 14.15
CA ASP A 218 -9.02 5.29 13.82
C ASP A 218 -9.23 5.57 12.31
N PRO A 219 -10.31 5.04 11.68
CA PRO A 219 -10.50 5.24 10.25
C PRO A 219 -10.65 6.73 9.90
N VAL A 220 -10.02 7.15 8.80
CA VAL A 220 -10.15 8.51 8.29
C VAL A 220 -11.44 8.62 7.49
N ARG A 221 -12.45 9.29 8.05
CA ARG A 221 -13.79 9.40 7.48
C ARG A 221 -13.91 10.62 6.59
N PHE A 222 -14.60 10.46 5.46
CA PHE A 222 -14.92 11.53 4.52
C PHE A 222 -16.39 11.43 4.06
N GLU A 223 -17.01 12.56 3.74
CA GLU A 223 -18.43 12.64 3.36
C GLU A 223 -18.63 12.87 1.86
N LYS A 224 -17.66 13.48 1.14
CA LYS A 224 -17.83 13.88 -0.26
C LYS A 224 -16.75 13.40 -1.19
N ASP A 225 -15.51 13.51 -0.79
CA ASP A 225 -14.35 13.12 -1.60
C ASP A 225 -13.11 12.92 -0.76
N LEU A 226 -12.14 12.18 -1.35
CA LEU A 226 -10.85 11.93 -0.73
C LEU A 226 -9.76 11.91 -1.80
N LYS A 227 -8.64 12.56 -1.46
CA LYS A 227 -7.34 12.41 -2.09
C LYS A 227 -6.29 12.27 -1.00
N VAL A 228 -5.32 11.35 -1.21
CA VAL A 228 -4.22 11.13 -0.27
C VAL A 228 -2.90 11.15 -1.02
N THR A 229 -1.94 11.88 -0.50
CA THR A 229 -0.57 11.97 -1.04
C THR A 229 0.44 11.78 0.07
N ILE A 230 1.67 11.35 -0.28
CA ILE A 230 2.82 11.37 0.62
C ILE A 230 4.00 12.04 -0.08
N GLN A 231 4.71 12.92 0.61
CA GLN A 231 5.88 13.57 0.04
C GLN A 231 7.05 12.59 -0.06
N ASP A 232 7.82 12.72 -1.14
CA ASP A 232 9.12 12.06 -1.32
C ASP A 232 10.22 13.05 -0.94
N LEU A 233 10.41 13.21 0.37
CA LEU A 233 11.25 14.23 1.00
C LEU A 233 12.22 13.58 1.97
N GLY A 234 13.46 14.03 1.95
CA GLY A 234 14.51 13.60 2.86
C GLY A 234 15.53 14.68 3.11
N TRP A 235 16.72 14.32 3.57
CA TRP A 235 17.81 15.21 3.88
C TRP A 235 18.96 15.13 2.88
N ARG A 236 19.73 16.21 2.79
CA ARG A 236 21.07 16.26 2.21
C ARG A 236 22.12 16.20 3.32
N HIS A 237 23.36 15.90 2.96
CA HIS A 237 24.48 15.87 3.89
C HIS A 237 24.73 17.20 4.62
N ASP A 238 24.28 18.32 4.07
CA ASP A 238 24.43 19.66 4.66
C ASP A 238 23.24 20.08 5.54
N GLY A 239 22.35 19.14 5.90
CA GLY A 239 21.20 19.38 6.76
C GLY A 239 20.05 20.14 6.11
N ARG A 240 20.01 20.24 4.78
CA ARG A 240 18.88 20.80 4.03
C ARG A 240 17.94 19.72 3.52
N TYR A 241 16.67 20.06 3.34
CA TYR A 241 15.70 19.16 2.71
C TYR A 241 16.07 18.85 1.25
N ASN A 242 15.72 17.65 0.81
CA ASN A 242 15.92 17.16 -0.53
C ASN A 242 14.66 16.48 -1.05
N ASN A 243 14.06 16.99 -2.12
CA ASN A 243 13.05 16.24 -2.87
C ASN A 243 13.74 15.08 -3.56
N GLN A 244 13.38 13.88 -3.15
CA GLN A 244 14.01 12.67 -3.64
C GLN A 244 13.38 12.16 -4.94
N LYS A 245 13.92 11.10 -5.49
CA LYS A 245 13.49 10.47 -6.74
C LYS A 245 13.30 8.98 -6.53
N SER A 246 12.60 8.63 -5.48
CA SER A 246 12.40 7.26 -5.05
C SER A 246 11.51 6.46 -6.02
N ASP A 247 11.63 5.15 -5.98
CA ASP A 247 10.66 4.21 -6.55
C ASP A 247 9.66 3.83 -5.44
N ILE A 248 8.44 4.29 -5.58
CA ILE A 248 7.38 4.09 -4.57
C ILE A 248 6.20 3.37 -5.21
N SER A 249 5.86 2.20 -4.69
CA SER A 249 4.55 1.60 -4.92
C SER A 249 3.68 1.65 -3.68
N SER A 250 2.37 1.72 -3.87
CA SER A 250 1.41 1.79 -2.78
C SER A 250 0.15 1.00 -3.07
N THR A 251 -0.42 0.41 -2.03
CA THR A 251 -1.80 -0.08 -2.02
C THR A 251 -2.55 0.61 -0.90
N THR A 252 -3.65 1.26 -1.25
CA THR A 252 -4.53 1.94 -0.30
C THR A 252 -5.83 1.19 -0.16
N PHE A 253 -6.38 1.18 1.05
CA PHE A 253 -7.56 0.42 1.41
C PHE A 253 -8.63 1.34 2.01
N TRP A 254 -9.86 1.23 1.52
CA TRP A 254 -10.98 2.05 2.04
C TRP A 254 -12.32 1.36 1.85
N TYR A 255 -13.33 1.88 2.51
CA TYR A 255 -14.73 1.51 2.32
C TYR A 255 -15.50 2.71 1.81
N GLN A 256 -16.36 2.51 0.82
CA GLN A 256 -17.33 3.52 0.35
C GLN A 256 -18.59 2.87 -0.22
N ALA A 257 -19.63 3.67 -0.37
CA ALA A 257 -20.82 3.26 -1.11
C ALA A 257 -20.52 3.18 -2.62
N GLU A 258 -21.11 2.19 -3.29
CA GLU A 258 -21.08 2.11 -4.76
C GLU A 258 -22.12 3.09 -5.38
N PRO A 259 -21.94 3.58 -6.63
CA PRO A 259 -20.78 3.31 -7.50
C PRO A 259 -19.55 4.13 -7.13
N HIS A 260 -18.36 3.56 -7.38
CA HIS A 260 -17.09 4.27 -7.22
C HIS A 260 -16.62 4.91 -8.54
N ALA A 261 -15.68 5.86 -8.44
CA ALA A 261 -14.99 6.40 -9.61
C ALA A 261 -14.06 5.33 -10.23
N LYS A 262 -13.97 5.32 -11.57
CA LYS A 262 -13.06 4.41 -12.26
C LYS A 262 -11.61 4.64 -11.81
N PHE A 263 -10.91 3.53 -11.54
CA PHE A 263 -9.50 3.56 -11.18
C PHE A 263 -8.63 3.97 -12.40
N PRO A 264 -7.48 4.62 -12.18
CA PRO A 264 -6.48 4.76 -13.24
C PRO A 264 -6.03 3.38 -13.72
N ALA A 265 -5.65 3.28 -14.99
CA ALA A 265 -5.09 2.03 -15.51
C ALA A 265 -3.84 1.62 -14.71
N LEU A 266 -3.70 0.32 -14.49
CA LEU A 266 -2.46 -0.22 -13.93
C LEU A 266 -1.28 0.12 -14.86
N PRO A 267 -0.07 0.28 -14.31
CA PRO A 267 1.13 0.37 -15.11
C PRO A 267 1.31 -0.83 -16.05
N SER A 268 2.11 -0.67 -17.08
CA SER A 268 2.46 -1.79 -17.98
C SER A 268 3.18 -2.90 -17.20
N LYS A 269 3.24 -4.10 -17.77
CA LYS A 269 3.98 -5.22 -17.16
C LYS A 269 5.42 -4.83 -16.82
N ASP A 270 6.09 -4.13 -17.71
CA ASP A 270 7.48 -3.71 -17.52
C ASP A 270 7.59 -2.65 -16.41
N ASP A 271 6.60 -1.76 -16.29
CA ASP A 271 6.55 -0.76 -15.22
C ASP A 271 6.09 -1.33 -13.86
N LEU A 272 5.56 -2.56 -13.84
CA LEU A 272 5.24 -3.29 -12.61
C LEU A 272 6.43 -4.11 -12.10
N GLU A 273 7.41 -4.39 -12.96
CA GLU A 273 8.58 -5.20 -12.58
C GLU A 273 9.36 -4.52 -11.45
N ILE A 274 9.65 -5.31 -10.41
CA ILE A 274 10.48 -4.87 -9.29
C ILE A 274 11.92 -5.28 -9.60
N PRO A 275 12.84 -4.30 -9.74
CA PRO A 275 14.24 -4.61 -10.00
C PRO A 275 14.81 -5.54 -8.93
N ARG A 276 15.56 -6.54 -9.37
CA ARG A 276 16.28 -7.46 -8.47
C ARG A 276 17.59 -6.82 -8.03
N TRP A 277 17.99 -7.12 -6.83
CA TRP A 277 19.28 -6.72 -6.24
C TRP A 277 20.42 -7.63 -6.74
#